data_f32349ba3a62dfe5d409b0dbeed74f35
#
_entry.id   f32349ba3a62dfe5d409b0dbeed74f35
#
_cell.length_a   1.000
_cell.length_b   1.000
_cell.length_c   1.000
_cell.angle_alpha   90.00
_cell.angle_beta   90.00
_cell.angle_gamma   90.00
#
_symmetry.space_group_name_H-M   'P 1'
#
loop_
_entity.id
_entity.type
_entity.pdbx_description
1 polymer ?
#
loop_
_entity_poly.entity_id
_entity_poly.type
_entity_poly.pdbx_seq_one_letter_code
_entity_poly.pdbx_strand_id
1 'polypeptide(L)'
;TYAGNDAAAQKFQAESGIPVYKFDVGDYDACEKAIAQITRDLGPVDVLVNNAGITRDAALHRMTRAYWTDVIRTNLDSAFNMTRLVIDSMRSRNFGRIISISSINGRKGQFGQANYAAAKAGLVGFAKAIALEGAAKGITSNVIAPGYINTEMVAAVPKDVLETKILPLIPVGRLGTGEEIARCVVFLASDDAGFITGACLDANGGQYMAT
;
A
#
# COMPACT_ATOMS: atom_id res chain seq x y z
N THR A 1 -6.25 -1.84 -10.37
CA THR A 1 -5.72 -0.71 -11.17
C THR A 1 -4.23 -0.90 -11.45
N TYR A 2 -3.71 -0.30 -12.52
CA TYR A 2 -2.31 -0.43 -12.92
C TYR A 2 -1.88 0.78 -13.76
N ALA A 3 -0.56 1.00 -13.88
CA ALA A 3 -0.03 2.13 -14.65
C ALA A 3 0.73 1.70 -15.92
N GLY A 4 1.57 0.67 -15.89
CA GLY A 4 2.54 0.43 -16.96
C GLY A 4 2.62 -0.98 -17.53
N ASN A 5 2.15 -2.03 -16.86
CA ASN A 5 2.29 -3.41 -17.34
C ASN A 5 0.98 -3.94 -17.93
N ASP A 6 0.71 -3.59 -19.19
CA ASP A 6 -0.53 -4.00 -19.88
C ASP A 6 -0.66 -5.53 -19.99
N ALA A 7 0.45 -6.24 -20.27
CA ALA A 7 0.43 -7.69 -20.42
C ALA A 7 0.04 -8.40 -19.09
N ALA A 8 0.61 -7.97 -17.96
CA ALA A 8 0.27 -8.52 -16.66
C ALA A 8 -1.19 -8.20 -16.29
N ALA A 9 -1.67 -6.99 -16.57
CA ALA A 9 -3.05 -6.60 -16.31
C ALA A 9 -4.06 -7.41 -17.13
N GLN A 10 -3.79 -7.61 -18.42
CA GLN A 10 -4.64 -8.42 -19.30
C GLN A 10 -4.66 -9.89 -18.87
N LYS A 11 -3.49 -10.45 -18.51
CA LYS A 11 -3.39 -11.80 -17.98
C LYS A 11 -4.23 -11.95 -16.70
N PHE A 12 -4.07 -11.02 -15.75
CA PHE A 12 -4.85 -11.02 -14.52
C PHE A 12 -6.36 -10.96 -14.79
N GLN A 13 -6.79 -10.07 -15.70
CA GLN A 13 -8.21 -9.98 -16.06
C GLN A 13 -8.73 -11.27 -16.69
N ALA A 14 -7.95 -11.90 -17.56
CA ALA A 14 -8.34 -13.15 -18.21
C ALA A 14 -8.46 -14.33 -17.22
N GLU A 15 -7.55 -14.39 -16.23
CA GLU A 15 -7.52 -15.46 -15.23
C GLU A 15 -8.56 -15.28 -14.10
N SER A 16 -8.82 -14.03 -13.70
CA SER A 16 -9.68 -13.72 -12.54
C SER A 16 -11.10 -13.29 -12.91
N GLY A 17 -11.32 -12.83 -14.15
CA GLY A 17 -12.56 -12.17 -14.56
C GLY A 17 -12.74 -10.76 -13.95
N ILE A 18 -11.78 -10.25 -13.17
CA ILE A 18 -11.88 -8.95 -12.50
C ILE A 18 -11.46 -7.83 -13.48
N PRO A 19 -12.29 -6.79 -13.69
CA PRO A 19 -11.93 -5.70 -14.58
C PRO A 19 -10.69 -4.92 -14.09
N VAL A 20 -9.89 -4.46 -15.05
CA VAL A 20 -8.67 -3.68 -14.80
C VAL A 20 -8.77 -2.29 -15.41
N TYR A 21 -8.26 -1.29 -14.71
CA TYR A 21 -8.29 0.12 -15.13
C TYR A 21 -6.88 0.68 -15.13
N LYS A 22 -6.49 1.32 -16.25
CA LYS A 22 -5.14 1.86 -16.44
C LYS A 22 -5.12 3.36 -16.14
N PHE A 23 -4.37 3.75 -15.12
CA PHE A 23 -4.06 5.15 -14.81
C PHE A 23 -2.89 5.26 -13.83
N ASP A 24 -2.25 6.43 -13.77
CA ASP A 24 -1.21 6.74 -12.79
C ASP A 24 -1.87 7.28 -11.51
N VAL A 25 -1.73 6.56 -10.40
CA VAL A 25 -2.27 6.98 -9.09
C VAL A 25 -1.61 8.24 -8.53
N GLY A 26 -0.45 8.63 -9.05
CA GLY A 26 0.21 9.89 -8.71
C GLY A 26 -0.35 11.11 -9.45
N ASP A 27 -1.27 10.91 -10.40
CA ASP A 27 -1.95 11.98 -11.14
C ASP A 27 -3.41 12.08 -10.64
N TYR A 28 -3.71 13.18 -9.96
CA TYR A 28 -5.03 13.38 -9.35
C TYR A 28 -6.16 13.41 -10.39
N ASP A 29 -5.97 14.10 -11.52
CA ASP A 29 -7.01 14.21 -12.57
C ASP A 29 -7.26 12.86 -13.25
N ALA A 30 -6.20 12.05 -13.42
CA ALA A 30 -6.33 10.69 -13.92
C ALA A 30 -7.07 9.79 -12.92
N CYS A 31 -6.79 9.91 -11.62
CA CYS A 31 -7.51 9.22 -10.57
C CYS A 31 -9.01 9.59 -10.56
N GLU A 32 -9.34 10.88 -10.66
CA GLU A 32 -10.73 11.35 -10.67
C GLU A 32 -11.53 10.75 -11.83
N LYS A 33 -10.98 10.79 -13.04
CA LYS A 33 -11.59 10.16 -14.23
C LYS A 33 -11.78 8.66 -14.04
N ALA A 34 -10.76 7.98 -13.51
CA ALA A 34 -10.80 6.53 -13.28
C ALA A 34 -11.83 6.15 -12.22
N ILE A 35 -11.88 6.84 -11.07
CA ILE A 35 -12.89 6.58 -10.02
C ILE A 35 -14.30 6.84 -10.54
N ALA A 36 -14.51 7.89 -11.33
CA ALA A 36 -15.80 8.14 -11.95
C ALA A 36 -16.21 7.01 -12.90
N GLN A 37 -15.29 6.45 -13.68
CA GLN A 37 -15.55 5.31 -14.54
C GLN A 37 -15.82 4.04 -13.72
N ILE A 38 -14.96 3.71 -12.76
CA ILE A 38 -15.13 2.54 -11.88
C ILE A 38 -16.50 2.57 -11.19
N THR A 39 -16.89 3.74 -10.69
CA THR A 39 -18.18 3.90 -10.01
C THR A 39 -19.37 3.69 -10.96
N ARG A 40 -19.26 4.10 -12.22
CA ARG A 40 -20.30 3.81 -13.23
C ARG A 40 -20.38 2.32 -13.58
N ASP A 41 -19.24 1.67 -13.69
CA ASP A 41 -19.15 0.29 -14.16
C ASP A 41 -19.47 -0.73 -13.07
N LEU A 42 -19.06 -0.47 -11.83
CA LEU A 42 -19.06 -1.44 -10.73
C LEU A 42 -19.84 -0.98 -9.49
N GLY A 43 -20.27 0.28 -9.43
CA GLY A 43 -20.86 0.88 -8.24
C GLY A 43 -19.84 1.56 -7.34
N PRO A 44 -20.29 2.11 -6.20
CA PRO A 44 -19.43 2.86 -5.28
C PRO A 44 -18.37 1.97 -4.63
N VAL A 45 -17.20 2.54 -4.37
CA VAL A 45 -16.08 1.82 -3.73
C VAL A 45 -16.36 1.66 -2.24
N ASP A 46 -16.39 0.42 -1.76
CA ASP A 46 -16.54 0.07 -0.34
C ASP A 46 -15.19 -0.17 0.35
N VAL A 47 -14.24 -0.75 -0.39
CA VAL A 47 -12.90 -1.07 0.10
C VAL A 47 -11.87 -0.45 -0.83
N LEU A 48 -10.99 0.38 -0.27
CA LEU A 48 -9.83 0.95 -0.97
C LEU A 48 -8.55 0.37 -0.41
N VAL A 49 -7.73 -0.24 -1.28
CA VAL A 49 -6.39 -0.71 -0.94
C VAL A 49 -5.35 0.15 -1.64
N ASN A 50 -4.68 1.02 -0.91
CA ASN A 50 -3.56 1.83 -1.37
C ASN A 50 -2.28 0.97 -1.36
N ASN A 51 -2.02 0.27 -2.46
CA ASN A 51 -0.89 -0.66 -2.58
C ASN A 51 0.20 -0.18 -3.54
N ALA A 52 -0.10 0.73 -4.45
CA ALA A 52 0.86 1.22 -5.44
C ALA A 52 2.13 1.75 -4.77
N GLY A 53 3.28 1.41 -5.34
CA GLY A 53 4.55 1.85 -4.78
C GLY A 53 5.74 1.53 -5.67
N ILE A 54 6.75 2.38 -5.58
CA ILE A 54 8.03 2.26 -6.27
C ILE A 54 9.18 2.52 -5.29
N THR A 55 10.37 2.09 -5.65
CA THR A 55 11.63 2.46 -4.99
C THR A 55 12.53 3.23 -5.96
N ARG A 56 13.33 4.16 -5.43
CA ARG A 56 14.43 4.86 -6.09
C ARG A 56 15.53 5.03 -5.05
N ASP A 57 16.29 3.97 -4.86
CA ASP A 57 17.24 3.87 -3.75
C ASP A 57 18.51 4.64 -4.04
N ALA A 58 18.92 5.48 -3.11
CA ALA A 58 20.19 6.17 -3.10
C ALA A 58 20.49 6.68 -1.68
N ALA A 59 21.76 6.65 -1.26
CA ALA A 59 22.16 7.35 -0.05
C ALA A 59 21.81 8.85 -0.17
N LEU A 60 21.43 9.51 0.92
CA LEU A 60 20.85 10.87 0.88
C LEU A 60 21.72 11.87 0.12
N HIS A 61 23.07 11.82 0.29
CA HIS A 61 23.99 12.71 -0.40
C HIS A 61 24.08 12.49 -1.93
N ARG A 62 23.50 11.40 -2.44
CA ARG A 62 23.40 11.06 -3.88
C ARG A 62 21.98 11.04 -4.38
N MET A 63 20.98 11.16 -3.48
CA MET A 63 19.58 11.13 -3.84
C MET A 63 19.22 12.39 -4.63
N THR A 64 18.71 12.21 -5.83
CA THR A 64 18.26 13.34 -6.65
C THR A 64 16.86 13.80 -6.20
N ARG A 65 16.53 15.07 -6.51
CA ARG A 65 15.18 15.60 -6.29
C ARG A 65 14.13 14.77 -7.03
N ALA A 66 14.44 14.30 -8.25
CA ALA A 66 13.55 13.45 -9.03
C ALA A 66 13.26 12.14 -8.30
N TYR A 67 14.27 11.45 -7.76
CA TYR A 67 14.10 10.22 -6.99
C TYR A 67 13.21 10.42 -5.76
N TRP A 68 13.42 11.54 -5.06
CA TRP A 68 12.56 11.89 -3.94
C TRP A 68 11.12 12.12 -4.37
N THR A 69 10.92 13.00 -5.36
CA THR A 69 9.57 13.38 -5.83
C THR A 69 8.79 12.19 -6.39
N ASP A 70 9.44 11.35 -7.22
CA ASP A 70 8.78 10.18 -7.80
C ASP A 70 8.25 9.23 -6.73
N VAL A 71 9.07 8.97 -5.69
CA VAL A 71 8.69 8.07 -4.61
C VAL A 71 7.60 8.66 -3.74
N ILE A 72 7.68 9.93 -3.34
CA ILE A 72 6.63 10.60 -2.56
C ILE A 72 5.31 10.61 -3.33
N ARG A 73 5.33 11.04 -4.59
CA ARG A 73 4.17 11.11 -5.47
C ARG A 73 3.47 9.77 -5.62
N THR A 74 4.23 8.70 -5.85
CA THR A 74 3.64 7.38 -6.10
C THR A 74 3.25 6.66 -4.81
N ASN A 75 4.03 6.80 -3.73
CA ASN A 75 3.84 5.98 -2.53
C ASN A 75 3.02 6.67 -1.42
N LEU A 76 2.90 8.02 -1.45
CA LEU A 76 2.19 8.78 -0.43
C LEU A 76 1.07 9.64 -1.01
N ASP A 77 1.38 10.52 -1.99
CA ASP A 77 0.36 11.40 -2.57
C ASP A 77 -0.76 10.59 -3.24
N SER A 78 -0.43 9.44 -3.83
CA SER A 78 -1.43 8.51 -4.38
C SER A 78 -2.47 8.06 -3.36
N ALA A 79 -2.08 7.83 -2.11
CA ALA A 79 -3.01 7.43 -1.06
C ALA A 79 -3.99 8.57 -0.72
N PHE A 80 -3.51 9.82 -0.72
CA PHE A 80 -4.38 10.98 -0.62
C PHE A 80 -5.31 11.06 -1.83
N ASN A 81 -4.78 11.00 -3.06
CA ASN A 81 -5.56 11.11 -4.28
C ASN A 81 -6.74 10.12 -4.29
N MET A 82 -6.44 8.84 -4.09
CA MET A 82 -7.45 7.79 -4.12
C MET A 82 -8.44 7.89 -2.95
N THR A 83 -7.94 8.14 -1.74
CA THR A 83 -8.80 8.26 -0.55
C THR A 83 -9.75 9.45 -0.67
N ARG A 84 -9.24 10.63 -1.12
CA ARG A 84 -10.05 11.85 -1.28
C ARG A 84 -11.22 11.63 -2.23
N LEU A 85 -11.01 10.86 -3.29
CA LEU A 85 -12.03 10.62 -4.33
C LEU A 85 -13.12 9.61 -3.94
N VAL A 86 -12.89 8.78 -2.92
CA VAL A 86 -13.89 7.78 -2.48
C VAL A 86 -14.51 8.11 -1.12
N ILE A 87 -13.86 8.95 -0.29
CA ILE A 87 -14.24 9.16 1.10
C ILE A 87 -15.65 9.77 1.24
N ASP A 88 -16.05 10.69 0.39
CA ASP A 88 -17.36 11.35 0.46
C ASP A 88 -18.50 10.34 0.23
N SER A 89 -18.33 9.42 -0.73
CA SER A 89 -19.26 8.33 -0.97
C SER A 89 -19.31 7.35 0.20
N MET A 90 -18.17 6.98 0.78
CA MET A 90 -18.12 6.15 1.98
C MET A 90 -18.85 6.80 3.16
N ARG A 91 -18.61 8.11 3.40
CA ARG A 91 -19.27 8.89 4.46
C ARG A 91 -20.79 8.94 4.30
N SER A 92 -21.28 9.15 3.08
CA SER A 92 -22.73 9.21 2.81
C SER A 92 -23.44 7.87 3.04
N ARG A 93 -22.74 6.76 2.82
CA ARG A 93 -23.24 5.39 3.02
C ARG A 93 -22.97 4.83 4.42
N ASN A 94 -22.23 5.56 5.27
CA ASN A 94 -21.78 5.15 6.61
C ASN A 94 -21.03 3.81 6.59
N PHE A 95 -20.24 3.57 5.56
CA PHE A 95 -19.40 2.38 5.43
C PHE A 95 -18.19 2.67 4.56
N GLY A 96 -17.02 2.20 4.99
CA GLY A 96 -15.79 2.21 4.20
C GLY A 96 -14.65 1.48 4.89
N ARG A 97 -13.75 0.90 4.09
CA ARG A 97 -12.52 0.25 4.52
C ARG A 97 -11.36 0.80 3.71
N ILE A 98 -10.44 1.47 4.37
CA ILE A 98 -9.24 2.04 3.73
C ILE A 98 -8.03 1.33 4.31
N ILE A 99 -7.26 0.65 3.46
CA ILE A 99 -6.11 -0.16 3.85
C ILE A 99 -4.90 0.32 3.05
N SER A 100 -3.87 0.82 3.73
CA SER A 100 -2.66 1.29 3.08
C SER A 100 -1.51 0.31 3.31
N ILE A 101 -0.83 -0.08 2.23
CA ILE A 101 0.33 -0.98 2.30
C ILE A 101 1.58 -0.15 2.52
N SER A 102 2.06 -0.14 3.75
CA SER A 102 3.31 0.48 4.16
C SER A 102 4.50 -0.48 3.92
N SER A 103 5.44 -0.51 4.83
CA SER A 103 6.62 -1.38 4.81
C SER A 103 7.27 -1.39 6.18
N ILE A 104 7.97 -2.47 6.51
CA ILE A 104 8.90 -2.51 7.63
C ILE A 104 9.92 -1.33 7.56
N ASN A 105 10.30 -0.90 6.36
CA ASN A 105 11.24 0.20 6.18
C ASN A 105 10.64 1.57 6.52
N GLY A 106 9.31 1.72 6.49
CA GLY A 106 8.59 2.85 7.05
C GLY A 106 8.55 2.84 8.59
N ARG A 107 8.82 1.70 9.21
CA ARG A 107 8.81 1.51 10.68
C ARG A 107 10.21 1.72 11.28
N LYS A 108 11.23 1.12 10.69
CA LYS A 108 12.61 1.12 11.23
C LYS A 108 13.59 1.98 10.45
N GLY A 109 13.21 2.50 9.27
CA GLY A 109 14.14 3.10 8.32
C GLY A 109 14.97 2.05 7.59
N GLN A 110 15.62 2.49 6.50
CA GLN A 110 16.54 1.65 5.73
C GLN A 110 17.57 2.55 5.06
N PHE A 111 18.85 2.16 5.14
CA PHE A 111 19.92 2.86 4.44
C PHE A 111 19.64 2.94 2.93
N GLY A 112 19.80 4.14 2.37
CA GLY A 112 19.55 4.39 0.94
C GLY A 112 18.08 4.58 0.56
N GLN A 113 17.16 4.54 1.52
CA GLN A 113 15.72 4.65 1.28
C GLN A 113 15.05 5.80 2.05
N ALA A 114 15.71 6.93 2.19
CA ALA A 114 15.12 8.07 2.92
C ALA A 114 13.77 8.52 2.35
N ASN A 115 13.64 8.56 1.01
CA ASN A 115 12.38 8.85 0.31
C ASN A 115 11.30 7.78 0.56
N TYR A 116 11.64 6.51 0.39
CA TYR A 116 10.72 5.39 0.56
C TYR A 116 10.27 5.24 2.02
N ALA A 117 11.22 5.30 2.97
CA ALA A 117 10.93 5.23 4.39
C ALA A 117 10.02 6.39 4.83
N ALA A 118 10.30 7.62 4.37
CA ALA A 118 9.46 8.79 4.65
C ALA A 118 8.03 8.60 4.11
N ALA A 119 7.88 8.17 2.85
CA ALA A 119 6.57 7.92 2.25
C ALA A 119 5.80 6.84 3.00
N LYS A 120 6.44 5.69 3.29
CA LYS A 120 5.79 4.56 3.97
C LYS A 120 5.49 4.85 5.45
N ALA A 121 6.29 5.66 6.13
CA ALA A 121 5.97 6.19 7.47
C ALA A 121 4.82 7.20 7.41
N GLY A 122 4.79 8.06 6.39
CA GLY A 122 3.72 9.02 6.15
C GLY A 122 2.33 8.37 6.04
N LEU A 123 2.24 7.18 5.41
CA LEU A 123 0.98 6.43 5.34
C LEU A 123 0.41 6.08 6.72
N VAL A 124 1.25 5.86 7.73
CA VAL A 124 0.79 5.55 9.10
C VAL A 124 0.14 6.79 9.72
N GLY A 125 0.78 7.96 9.57
CA GLY A 125 0.20 9.24 10.04
C GLY A 125 -1.10 9.57 9.31
N PHE A 126 -1.10 9.44 7.98
CA PHE A 126 -2.28 9.64 7.14
C PHE A 126 -3.44 8.75 7.55
N ALA A 127 -3.21 7.44 7.70
CA ALA A 127 -4.25 6.50 8.11
C ALA A 127 -4.86 6.83 9.48
N LYS A 128 -4.04 7.26 10.45
CA LYS A 128 -4.52 7.67 11.78
C LYS A 128 -5.43 8.90 11.72
N ALA A 129 -5.09 9.90 10.89
CA ALA A 129 -5.93 11.07 10.70
C ALA A 129 -7.28 10.67 10.08
N ILE A 130 -7.26 9.88 8.99
CA ILE A 130 -8.49 9.39 8.34
C ILE A 130 -9.32 8.51 9.27
N ALA A 131 -8.69 7.72 10.15
CA ALA A 131 -9.38 6.93 11.16
C ALA A 131 -10.20 7.81 12.11
N LEU A 132 -9.61 8.90 12.60
CA LEU A 132 -10.32 9.87 13.48
C LEU A 132 -11.48 10.57 12.75
N GLU A 133 -11.26 10.97 11.50
CA GLU A 133 -12.27 11.67 10.70
C GLU A 133 -13.41 10.76 10.22
N GLY A 134 -13.12 9.46 10.03
CA GLY A 134 -14.05 8.51 9.43
C GLY A 134 -14.83 7.65 10.43
N ALA A 135 -14.33 7.47 11.65
CA ALA A 135 -14.86 6.50 12.61
C ALA A 135 -16.36 6.67 12.90
N ALA A 136 -16.83 7.90 13.12
CA ALA A 136 -18.24 8.20 13.36
C ALA A 136 -19.14 7.96 12.13
N LYS A 137 -18.54 7.66 10.99
CA LYS A 137 -19.21 7.31 9.72
C LYS A 137 -18.99 5.86 9.31
N GLY A 138 -18.62 4.98 10.24
CA GLY A 138 -18.40 3.56 9.95
C GLY A 138 -17.22 3.28 9.01
N ILE A 139 -16.31 4.25 8.86
CA ILE A 139 -15.12 4.11 8.02
C ILE A 139 -13.95 3.74 8.90
N THR A 140 -13.25 2.67 8.55
CA THR A 140 -11.96 2.33 9.16
C THR A 140 -10.81 2.64 8.22
N SER A 141 -9.68 3.08 8.78
CA SER A 141 -8.45 3.32 8.03
C SER A 141 -7.29 2.69 8.76
N ASN A 142 -6.64 1.70 8.14
CA ASN A 142 -5.58 0.91 8.74
C ASN A 142 -4.39 0.77 7.79
N VAL A 143 -3.27 0.36 8.36
CA VAL A 143 -2.01 0.14 7.64
C VAL A 143 -1.56 -1.30 7.84
N ILE A 144 -1.02 -1.91 6.79
CA ILE A 144 -0.23 -3.14 6.88
C ILE A 144 1.21 -2.76 6.57
N ALA A 145 2.15 -3.21 7.38
CA ALA A 145 3.59 -2.99 7.20
C ALA A 145 4.28 -4.33 6.94
N PRO A 146 4.34 -4.78 5.66
CA PRO A 146 5.02 -6.02 5.30
C PRO A 146 6.52 -5.95 5.55
N GLY A 147 7.12 -7.10 5.86
CA GLY A 147 8.55 -7.33 5.78
C GLY A 147 8.99 -7.65 4.34
N TYR A 148 9.98 -8.52 4.21
CA TYR A 148 10.42 -9.02 2.91
C TYR A 148 9.46 -10.11 2.42
N ILE A 149 8.78 -9.78 1.33
CA ILE A 149 7.77 -10.63 0.66
C ILE A 149 8.34 -11.12 -0.67
N ASN A 150 8.13 -12.39 -0.99
CA ASN A 150 8.56 -12.99 -2.27
C ASN A 150 7.79 -12.36 -3.44
N THR A 151 8.34 -11.29 -3.99
CA THR A 151 7.81 -10.50 -5.09
C THR A 151 8.92 -10.26 -6.13
N GLU A 152 8.57 -9.80 -7.32
CA GLU A 152 9.54 -9.42 -8.35
C GLU A 152 10.59 -8.42 -7.82
N MET A 153 10.18 -7.48 -6.95
CA MET A 153 11.08 -6.51 -6.33
C MET A 153 12.16 -7.19 -5.46
N VAL A 154 11.79 -8.20 -4.69
CA VAL A 154 12.73 -8.96 -3.85
C VAL A 154 13.51 -9.99 -4.67
N ALA A 155 12.92 -10.54 -5.72
CA ALA A 155 13.61 -11.44 -6.66
C ALA A 155 14.78 -10.75 -7.40
N ALA A 156 14.77 -9.43 -7.50
CA ALA A 156 15.89 -8.65 -8.04
C ALA A 156 17.09 -8.51 -7.08
N VAL A 157 16.96 -8.91 -5.81
CA VAL A 157 18.06 -8.90 -4.84
C VAL A 157 19.00 -10.07 -5.13
N PRO A 158 20.33 -9.87 -5.17
CA PRO A 158 21.29 -10.95 -5.35
C PRO A 158 21.09 -12.06 -4.29
N LYS A 159 21.15 -13.31 -4.74
CA LYS A 159 20.84 -14.47 -3.89
C LYS A 159 21.74 -14.56 -2.65
N ASP A 160 23.02 -14.26 -2.80
CA ASP A 160 23.99 -14.22 -1.70
C ASP A 160 23.62 -13.16 -0.64
N VAL A 161 23.15 -11.97 -1.07
CA VAL A 161 22.66 -10.91 -0.17
C VAL A 161 21.39 -11.35 0.54
N LEU A 162 20.48 -11.99 -0.19
CA LEU A 162 19.23 -12.50 0.37
C LEU A 162 19.53 -13.54 1.48
N GLU A 163 20.37 -14.52 1.19
CA GLU A 163 20.66 -15.62 2.10
C GLU A 163 21.56 -15.22 3.29
N THR A 164 22.51 -14.32 3.08
CA THR A 164 23.50 -13.97 4.12
C THR A 164 23.14 -12.74 4.93
N LYS A 165 22.34 -11.81 4.38
CA LYS A 165 22.08 -10.51 5.02
C LYS A 165 20.60 -10.25 5.31
N ILE A 166 19.67 -10.88 4.61
CA ILE A 166 18.23 -10.60 4.78
C ILE A 166 17.56 -11.73 5.57
N LEU A 167 17.64 -12.96 5.10
CA LEU A 167 16.98 -14.10 5.76
C LEU A 167 17.38 -14.27 7.23
N PRO A 168 18.66 -14.11 7.63
CA PRO A 168 19.04 -14.22 9.04
C PRO A 168 18.42 -13.16 9.96
N LEU A 169 17.91 -12.05 9.40
CA LEU A 169 17.24 -11.01 10.16
C LEU A 169 15.73 -11.27 10.35
N ILE A 170 15.18 -12.29 9.72
CA ILE A 170 13.76 -12.65 9.81
C ILE A 170 13.62 -13.83 10.76
N PRO A 171 13.09 -13.64 11.98
CA PRO A 171 12.97 -14.72 12.97
C PRO A 171 12.21 -15.97 12.48
N VAL A 172 11.21 -15.79 11.61
CA VAL A 172 10.48 -16.92 10.98
C VAL A 172 11.34 -17.69 9.97
N GLY A 173 12.51 -17.17 9.57
CA GLY A 173 13.51 -17.87 8.73
C GLY A 173 13.17 -17.95 7.24
N ARG A 174 12.17 -17.22 6.77
CA ARG A 174 11.77 -17.20 5.34
C ARG A 174 11.20 -15.86 4.93
N LEU A 175 11.09 -15.64 3.63
CA LEU A 175 10.28 -14.57 3.07
C LEU A 175 8.78 -14.84 3.35
N GLY A 176 8.00 -13.77 3.51
CA GLY A 176 6.56 -13.86 3.44
C GLY A 176 6.06 -14.05 2.01
N THR A 177 4.78 -14.35 1.84
CA THR A 177 4.13 -14.46 0.53
C THR A 177 3.10 -13.36 0.32
N GLY A 178 2.75 -13.09 -0.95
CA GLY A 178 1.69 -12.14 -1.29
C GLY A 178 0.35 -12.54 -0.67
N GLU A 179 0.07 -13.84 -0.60
CA GLU A 179 -1.15 -14.39 -0.02
C GLU A 179 -1.24 -14.16 1.50
N GLU A 180 -0.11 -14.17 2.21
CA GLU A 180 -0.07 -13.86 3.64
C GLU A 180 -0.45 -12.39 3.88
N ILE A 181 0.03 -11.47 3.03
CA ILE A 181 -0.37 -10.06 3.10
C ILE A 181 -1.82 -9.88 2.65
N ALA A 182 -2.26 -10.59 1.62
CA ALA A 182 -3.65 -10.54 1.15
C ALA A 182 -4.65 -10.98 2.24
N ARG A 183 -4.32 -11.99 3.06
CA ARG A 183 -5.14 -12.39 4.21
C ARG A 183 -5.28 -11.27 5.24
N CYS A 184 -4.23 -10.49 5.48
CA CYS A 184 -4.31 -9.32 6.35
C CYS A 184 -5.24 -8.25 5.76
N VAL A 185 -5.19 -8.04 4.43
CA VAL A 185 -6.10 -7.13 3.73
C VAL A 185 -7.54 -7.60 3.86
N VAL A 186 -7.82 -8.87 3.58
CA VAL A 186 -9.18 -9.45 3.67
C VAL A 186 -9.72 -9.33 5.10
N PHE A 187 -8.90 -9.61 6.11
CA PHE A 187 -9.29 -9.44 7.51
C PHE A 187 -9.69 -8.00 7.82
N LEU A 188 -8.85 -7.01 7.49
CA LEU A 188 -9.13 -5.60 7.75
C LEU A 188 -10.26 -5.03 6.88
N ALA A 189 -10.58 -5.67 5.76
CA ALA A 189 -11.68 -5.29 4.88
C ALA A 189 -13.04 -5.86 5.32
N SER A 190 -13.05 -6.86 6.20
CA SER A 190 -14.27 -7.52 6.66
C SER A 190 -15.16 -6.63 7.53
N ASP A 191 -16.42 -6.99 7.66
CA ASP A 191 -17.36 -6.32 8.57
C ASP A 191 -16.93 -6.49 10.02
N ASP A 192 -16.38 -7.65 10.38
CA ASP A 192 -15.91 -7.98 11.74
C ASP A 192 -14.73 -7.12 12.21
N ALA A 193 -14.01 -6.48 11.28
CA ALA A 193 -12.92 -5.56 11.59
C ALA A 193 -13.39 -4.11 11.88
N GLY A 194 -14.69 -3.87 12.02
CA GLY A 194 -15.26 -2.54 12.19
C GLY A 194 -14.80 -1.78 13.45
N PHE A 195 -14.23 -2.46 14.44
CA PHE A 195 -13.68 -1.84 15.66
C PHE A 195 -12.15 -1.61 15.57
N ILE A 196 -11.52 -2.00 14.45
CA ILE A 196 -10.08 -1.82 14.21
C ILE A 196 -9.90 -0.63 13.27
N THR A 197 -9.41 0.50 13.80
CA THR A 197 -9.12 1.69 12.99
C THR A 197 -7.91 2.44 13.55
N GLY A 198 -7.10 3.04 12.68
CA GLY A 198 -5.84 3.71 13.04
C GLY A 198 -4.69 2.75 13.38
N ALA A 199 -4.90 1.45 13.20
CA ALA A 199 -3.89 0.42 13.51
C ALA A 199 -2.85 0.30 12.40
N CYS A 200 -1.63 -0.13 12.80
CA CYS A 200 -0.60 -0.57 11.90
C CYS A 200 -0.26 -2.03 12.22
N LEU A 201 -0.63 -2.93 11.31
CA LEU A 201 -0.37 -4.37 11.43
C LEU A 201 1.02 -4.68 10.85
N ASP A 202 1.97 -5.01 11.71
CA ASP A 202 3.32 -5.41 11.31
C ASP A 202 3.31 -6.90 10.87
N ALA A 203 3.38 -7.15 9.54
CA ALA A 203 3.37 -8.49 8.93
C ALA A 203 4.76 -8.80 8.33
N ASN A 204 5.75 -9.08 9.18
CA ASN A 204 7.16 -9.08 8.79
C ASN A 204 7.99 -10.27 9.32
N GLY A 205 7.33 -11.33 9.78
CA GLY A 205 8.01 -12.51 10.31
C GLY A 205 8.85 -12.27 11.57
N GLY A 206 8.52 -11.22 12.33
CA GLY A 206 9.23 -10.86 13.57
C GLY A 206 10.46 -9.98 13.36
N GLN A 207 10.77 -9.58 12.13
CA GLN A 207 11.94 -8.75 11.83
C GLN A 207 11.87 -7.34 12.47
N TYR A 208 10.68 -6.84 12.73
CA TYR A 208 10.41 -5.63 13.49
C TYR A 208 9.18 -5.86 14.39
N MET A 209 9.31 -5.53 15.66
CA MET A 209 8.24 -5.61 16.65
C MET A 209 8.02 -4.21 17.21
N ALA A 210 6.81 -3.66 17.01
CA ALA A 210 6.43 -2.39 17.63
C ALA A 210 6.18 -2.59 19.12
N THR A 211 6.64 -1.65 19.95
CA THR A 211 6.30 -1.53 21.38
C THR A 211 5.23 -0.48 21.55
#